data_cfaeb13d78a14ec9c9300569dcfe1e5f
#
_entry.id   cfaeb13d78a14ec9c9300569dcfe1e5f
#
_cell.length_a   1.000
_cell.length_b   1.000
_cell.length_c   1.000
_cell.angle_alpha   90.00
_cell.angle_beta   90.00
_cell.angle_gamma   90.00
#
_symmetry.space_group_name_H-M   'P 1'
#
loop_
_entity.id
_entity.type
_entity.pdbx_description
1 polymer ?
#
loop_
_entity_poly.entity_id
_entity_poly.type
_entity_poly.pdbx_seq_one_letter_code
_entity_poly.pdbx_strand_id
1 'polypeptide(L)'
;MFNKIKNNWYAEDFSYFIRNFGVFTLIFSAMTLIILQVMHSSLYTSVDEKLLALSNNPQNVIQLAVNRASENLKDLNGGDVTSNSDKKVTISSNTEVILLDSNLNQLVTGNRFLGLDKITFNKKDLNHIRQLHVINSYGQDEVYRAVLTEMNIDTVSTNIKYAAVLINTSQLEQISQNHEQLIVVVMASFWILSILASLYLARVSVKPLMESIQKQKSFVENASHELRTPLAVLQNRLETLFRKPEATIMESSESIASSLEEVRNMRFLTTNLLNLARRDDGIKPELAEVEPDFFNATFTNFEMIASENNRVFRFENRIHRTIITDKLLLKQLMTILFDNAVKYTEEEGDIYFEISTTERSLYLTVADNGIGISAVDKKKIFDRFYRVDKARTRQKGGFGLGLSLAKQIADALKGSISVKDNKPNGTIFEVKIAISTPSRRKNK
;
A
#
# COMPACT_ATOMS: atom_id res chain seq x y z
N MET A 1 18.26 5.50 -25.79
CA MET A 1 18.14 4.73 -24.55
C MET A 1 17.16 5.38 -23.57
N PHE A 2 17.26 6.66 -23.26
CA PHE A 2 16.35 7.40 -22.36
C PHE A 2 14.85 7.34 -22.75
N ASN A 3 14.52 7.48 -24.04
CA ASN A 3 13.12 7.40 -24.51
C ASN A 3 12.50 6.01 -24.35
N LYS A 4 13.30 4.94 -24.43
CA LYS A 4 12.83 3.56 -24.23
C LYS A 4 12.53 3.27 -22.75
N ILE A 5 13.30 3.86 -21.84
CA ILE A 5 13.07 3.78 -20.38
C ILE A 5 11.82 4.57 -20.01
N LYS A 6 11.65 5.78 -20.55
CA LYS A 6 10.48 6.62 -20.31
C LYS A 6 9.18 5.97 -20.78
N ASN A 7 9.19 5.30 -21.94
CA ASN A 7 8.03 4.58 -22.47
C ASN A 7 7.69 3.32 -21.66
N ASN A 8 8.69 2.59 -21.12
CA ASN A 8 8.44 1.45 -20.24
C ASN A 8 7.83 1.88 -18.88
N TRP A 9 8.24 3.02 -18.36
CA TRP A 9 7.66 3.55 -17.11
C TRP A 9 6.16 3.82 -17.25
N TYR A 10 5.74 4.44 -18.36
CA TYR A 10 4.32 4.67 -18.61
C TYR A 10 3.53 3.36 -18.79
N ALA A 11 4.12 2.34 -19.40
CA ALA A 11 3.46 1.05 -19.62
C ALA A 11 3.27 0.28 -18.31
N GLU A 12 4.25 0.31 -17.40
CA GLU A 12 4.15 -0.36 -16.10
C GLU A 12 3.21 0.38 -15.15
N ASP A 13 3.29 1.70 -15.03
CA ASP A 13 2.34 2.53 -14.28
C ASP A 13 0.91 2.29 -14.74
N PHE A 14 0.70 2.18 -16.05
CA PHE A 14 -0.59 1.90 -16.66
C PHE A 14 -1.11 0.50 -16.34
N SER A 15 -0.25 -0.52 -16.31
CA SER A 15 -0.61 -1.89 -15.93
C SER A 15 -1.07 -1.95 -14.45
N TYR A 16 -0.35 -1.29 -13.53
CA TYR A 16 -0.75 -1.21 -12.12
C TYR A 16 -2.04 -0.41 -11.94
N PHE A 17 -2.20 0.69 -12.70
CA PHE A 17 -3.43 1.47 -12.71
C PHE A 17 -4.63 0.60 -13.12
N ILE A 18 -4.55 -0.10 -14.27
CA ILE A 18 -5.64 -0.95 -14.77
C ILE A 18 -5.99 -2.04 -13.75
N ARG A 19 -5.00 -2.68 -13.13
CA ARG A 19 -5.23 -3.72 -12.13
C ARG A 19 -5.96 -3.19 -10.91
N ASN A 20 -5.51 -2.08 -10.35
CA ASN A 20 -6.13 -1.47 -9.17
C ASN A 20 -7.52 -0.93 -9.51
N PHE A 21 -7.67 -0.23 -10.63
CA PHE A 21 -8.96 0.28 -11.10
C PHE A 21 -9.95 -0.85 -11.41
N GLY A 22 -9.48 -1.96 -12.00
CA GLY A 22 -10.29 -3.15 -12.25
C GLY A 22 -10.86 -3.77 -10.98
N VAL A 23 -10.04 -3.88 -9.92
CA VAL A 23 -10.48 -4.37 -8.62
C VAL A 23 -11.53 -3.45 -8.00
N PHE A 24 -11.31 -2.14 -7.98
CA PHE A 24 -12.29 -1.17 -7.45
C PHE A 24 -13.59 -1.20 -8.26
N THR A 25 -13.51 -1.25 -9.58
CA THR A 25 -14.67 -1.37 -10.48
C THR A 25 -15.50 -2.60 -10.15
N LEU A 26 -14.86 -3.75 -9.98
CA LEU A 26 -15.54 -5.01 -9.65
C LEU A 26 -16.22 -4.91 -8.29
N ILE A 27 -15.54 -4.39 -7.27
CA ILE A 27 -16.09 -4.22 -5.92
C ILE A 27 -17.30 -3.27 -5.94
N PHE A 28 -17.18 -2.09 -6.55
CA PHE A 28 -18.28 -1.13 -6.59
C PHE A 28 -19.46 -1.61 -7.42
N SER A 29 -19.21 -2.30 -8.54
CA SER A 29 -20.29 -2.88 -9.34
C SER A 29 -21.03 -3.97 -8.58
N ALA A 30 -20.33 -4.89 -7.92
CA ALA A 30 -20.94 -5.92 -7.09
C ALA A 30 -21.72 -5.31 -5.92
N MET A 31 -21.17 -4.32 -5.24
CA MET A 31 -21.83 -3.62 -4.13
C MET A 31 -23.09 -2.91 -4.60
N THR A 32 -23.04 -2.23 -5.75
CA THR A 32 -24.22 -1.57 -6.34
C THR A 32 -25.33 -2.56 -6.63
N LEU A 33 -25.02 -3.70 -7.26
CA LEU A 33 -25.99 -4.74 -7.55
C LEU A 33 -26.63 -5.29 -6.27
N ILE A 34 -25.83 -5.58 -5.25
CA ILE A 34 -26.32 -6.09 -3.97
C ILE A 34 -27.25 -5.07 -3.30
N ILE A 35 -26.87 -3.79 -3.25
CA ILE A 35 -27.67 -2.74 -2.63
C ILE A 35 -29.02 -2.60 -3.35
N LEU A 36 -29.02 -2.55 -4.70
CA LEU A 36 -30.26 -2.45 -5.48
C LEU A 36 -31.14 -3.67 -5.29
N GLN A 37 -30.57 -4.87 -5.27
CA GLN A 37 -31.32 -6.11 -5.06
C GLN A 37 -31.93 -6.17 -3.65
N VAL A 38 -31.17 -5.83 -2.61
CA VAL A 38 -31.69 -5.80 -1.23
C VAL A 38 -32.78 -4.75 -1.06
N MET A 39 -32.57 -3.56 -1.64
CA MET A 39 -33.57 -2.50 -1.60
C MET A 39 -34.87 -2.93 -2.28
N HIS A 40 -34.79 -3.48 -3.49
CA HIS A 40 -35.96 -3.94 -4.23
C HIS A 40 -36.72 -5.05 -3.51
N SER A 41 -36.01 -6.06 -2.95
CA SER A 41 -36.65 -7.12 -2.21
C SER A 41 -37.28 -6.65 -0.89
N SER A 42 -36.60 -5.75 -0.16
CA SER A 42 -37.06 -5.27 1.15
C SER A 42 -38.30 -4.38 1.07
N LEU A 43 -38.41 -3.55 0.03
CA LEU A 43 -39.52 -2.60 -0.13
C LEU A 43 -40.88 -3.25 -0.19
N TYR A 44 -41.00 -4.37 -0.88
CA TYR A 44 -42.29 -5.04 -1.08
C TYR A 44 -42.61 -6.10 -0.03
N THR A 45 -41.60 -6.63 0.68
CA THR A 45 -41.82 -7.68 1.68
C THR A 45 -42.78 -7.24 2.78
N SER A 46 -42.62 -6.06 3.32
CA SER A 46 -43.49 -5.53 4.38
C SER A 46 -44.93 -5.28 3.90
N VAL A 47 -45.10 -4.86 2.64
CA VAL A 47 -46.42 -4.67 2.04
C VAL A 47 -47.10 -6.00 1.76
N ASP A 48 -46.34 -6.96 1.27
CA ASP A 48 -46.82 -8.32 0.97
C ASP A 48 -47.24 -9.05 2.23
N GLU A 49 -46.45 -8.99 3.30
CA GLU A 49 -46.81 -9.53 4.61
C GLU A 49 -48.10 -8.92 5.15
N LYS A 50 -48.26 -7.59 5.04
CA LYS A 50 -49.45 -6.87 5.45
C LYS A 50 -50.67 -7.28 4.62
N LEU A 51 -50.52 -7.41 3.30
CA LEU A 51 -51.57 -7.86 2.40
C LEU A 51 -52.05 -9.28 2.78
N LEU A 52 -51.12 -10.22 2.99
CA LEU A 52 -51.44 -11.58 3.38
C LEU A 52 -52.08 -11.63 4.77
N ALA A 53 -51.60 -10.86 5.73
CA ALA A 53 -52.20 -10.80 7.06
C ALA A 53 -53.62 -10.25 7.04
N LEU A 54 -53.92 -9.27 6.18
CA LEU A 54 -55.24 -8.74 6.01
C LEU A 54 -56.17 -9.73 5.28
N SER A 55 -55.71 -10.34 4.20
CA SER A 55 -56.49 -11.30 3.38
C SER A 55 -56.84 -12.58 4.09
N ASN A 56 -56.02 -13.06 5.02
CA ASN A 56 -56.26 -14.30 5.79
C ASN A 56 -57.34 -14.18 6.86
N ASN A 57 -57.87 -12.96 7.12
CA ASN A 57 -58.93 -12.77 8.11
C ASN A 57 -60.17 -12.20 7.45
N PRO A 58 -61.20 -13.04 7.10
CA PRO A 58 -62.39 -12.60 6.43
C PRO A 58 -63.18 -11.52 7.18
N GLN A 59 -63.19 -11.52 8.51
CA GLN A 59 -63.88 -10.53 9.32
C GLN A 59 -63.22 -9.14 9.15
N ASN A 60 -61.90 -9.07 9.12
CA ASN A 60 -61.18 -7.84 8.90
C ASN A 60 -61.46 -7.28 7.50
N VAL A 61 -61.51 -8.14 6.48
CA VAL A 61 -61.80 -7.73 5.09
C VAL A 61 -63.20 -7.17 4.97
N ILE A 62 -64.22 -7.79 5.59
CA ILE A 62 -65.60 -7.25 5.61
C ILE A 62 -65.64 -5.91 6.33
N GLN A 63 -65.04 -5.80 7.52
CA GLN A 63 -65.02 -4.57 8.28
C GLN A 63 -64.34 -3.43 7.53
N LEU A 64 -63.27 -3.74 6.81
CA LEU A 64 -62.61 -2.81 5.90
C LEU A 64 -63.52 -2.34 4.78
N ALA A 65 -64.19 -3.26 4.12
CA ALA A 65 -65.14 -2.97 3.03
C ALA A 65 -66.29 -2.06 3.51
N VAL A 66 -66.87 -2.40 4.69
CA VAL A 66 -67.99 -1.61 5.28
C VAL A 66 -67.51 -0.21 5.68
N ASN A 67 -66.32 -0.11 6.32
CA ASN A 67 -65.77 1.18 6.70
C ASN A 67 -65.48 2.08 5.47
N ARG A 68 -64.94 1.52 4.41
CA ARG A 68 -64.70 2.25 3.14
C ARG A 68 -65.99 2.64 2.45
N ALA A 69 -67.02 1.77 2.43
CA ALA A 69 -68.32 2.15 1.90
C ALA A 69 -68.97 3.27 2.68
N SER A 70 -68.81 3.29 4.01
CA SER A 70 -69.34 4.38 4.86
C SER A 70 -68.57 5.71 4.70
N GLU A 71 -67.29 5.68 4.48
CA GLU A 71 -66.46 6.86 4.16
C GLU A 71 -66.88 7.47 2.80
N ASN A 72 -67.04 6.62 1.77
CA ASN A 72 -67.47 7.08 0.44
C ASN A 72 -68.87 7.68 0.46
N LEU A 73 -69.78 7.23 1.34
CA LEU A 73 -71.11 7.81 1.54
C LEU A 73 -71.08 9.12 2.32
N LYS A 74 -70.13 9.33 3.22
CA LYS A 74 -69.93 10.56 3.95
C LYS A 74 -69.42 11.69 3.02
N ASP A 75 -68.50 11.36 2.16
CA ASP A 75 -67.97 12.31 1.16
C ASP A 75 -69.05 12.77 0.16
N LEU A 76 -70.05 11.94 -0.09
CA LEU A 76 -71.16 12.27 -0.97
C LEU A 76 -72.28 13.13 -0.30
N ASN A 77 -72.44 13.06 1.05
CA ASN A 77 -73.58 13.65 1.74
C ASN A 77 -73.27 14.84 2.69
N GLY A 78 -72.02 15.22 2.85
CA GLY A 78 -71.65 16.39 3.66
C GLY A 78 -72.14 16.40 5.12
N GLY A 79 -72.42 15.23 5.71
CA GLY A 79 -73.07 15.14 7.01
C GLY A 79 -72.29 14.30 8.04
N ASP A 80 -72.15 14.93 9.20
CA ASP A 80 -71.54 14.40 10.41
C ASP A 80 -72.43 13.27 11.01
N VAL A 81 -71.99 12.01 10.93
CA VAL A 81 -72.65 10.90 11.65
C VAL A 81 -71.68 10.32 12.63
N THR A 82 -71.85 10.72 13.89
CA THR A 82 -71.18 10.09 15.05
C THR A 82 -71.64 8.64 15.20
N SER A 83 -70.82 7.66 14.91
CA SER A 83 -71.02 6.29 15.30
C SER A 83 -69.97 5.89 16.33
N ASN A 84 -70.49 5.68 17.57
CA ASN A 84 -69.76 4.95 18.64
C ASN A 84 -69.59 3.50 18.20
N SER A 85 -68.38 3.06 17.96
CA SER A 85 -67.99 1.65 18.14
C SER A 85 -66.52 1.58 18.57
N ASP A 86 -66.36 1.12 19.79
CA ASP A 86 -65.06 0.78 20.41
C ASP A 86 -64.49 -0.44 19.70
N LYS A 87 -63.62 -0.19 18.75
CA LYS A 87 -62.41 -0.93 18.30
C LYS A 87 -61.96 -0.35 16.97
N LYS A 88 -61.25 0.78 17.06
CA LYS A 88 -60.56 1.34 15.91
C LYS A 88 -59.43 0.38 15.50
N VAL A 89 -59.70 -0.49 14.52
CA VAL A 89 -58.62 -1.00 13.68
C VAL A 89 -58.07 0.18 12.93
N THR A 90 -56.83 0.57 13.22
CA THR A 90 -56.18 1.71 12.55
C THR A 90 -55.91 1.29 11.10
N ILE A 91 -56.85 1.68 10.24
CA ILE A 91 -56.79 1.37 8.80
C ILE A 91 -55.83 2.43 8.21
N SER A 92 -54.77 1.95 7.60
CA SER A 92 -53.91 2.80 6.77
C SER A 92 -54.77 3.31 5.61
N SER A 93 -54.77 4.61 5.37
CA SER A 93 -55.49 5.31 4.29
C SER A 93 -55.24 4.75 2.88
N ASN A 94 -54.22 3.89 2.74
CA ASN A 94 -53.72 3.36 1.47
C ASN A 94 -54.27 1.94 1.14
N THR A 95 -55.24 1.41 1.92
CA THR A 95 -55.74 0.04 1.71
C THR A 95 -57.19 0.13 1.17
N GLU A 96 -57.44 -0.56 0.06
CA GLU A 96 -58.73 -0.65 -0.58
C GLU A 96 -59.19 -2.10 -0.62
N VAL A 97 -60.52 -2.33 -0.62
CA VAL A 97 -61.15 -3.66 -0.73
C VAL A 97 -62.24 -3.66 -1.78
N ILE A 98 -62.17 -4.63 -2.67
CA ILE A 98 -63.19 -4.87 -3.71
C ILE A 98 -63.84 -6.21 -3.41
N LEU A 99 -65.18 -6.21 -3.26
CA LEU A 99 -65.97 -7.44 -3.07
C LEU A 99 -66.50 -7.95 -4.42
N LEU A 100 -66.39 -9.24 -4.64
CA LEU A 100 -66.69 -9.89 -5.92
C LEU A 100 -67.67 -11.07 -5.75
N ASP A 101 -68.49 -11.31 -6.75
CA ASP A 101 -69.40 -12.42 -6.82
C ASP A 101 -68.68 -13.73 -7.24
N SER A 102 -69.45 -14.81 -7.40
CA SER A 102 -68.94 -16.14 -7.87
C SER A 102 -68.35 -16.08 -9.28
N ASN A 103 -68.67 -15.07 -10.09
CA ASN A 103 -68.18 -14.88 -11.44
C ASN A 103 -67.07 -13.82 -11.51
N LEU A 104 -66.57 -13.36 -10.35
CA LEU A 104 -65.57 -12.33 -10.21
C LEU A 104 -66.05 -10.92 -10.71
N ASN A 105 -67.35 -10.71 -10.75
CA ASN A 105 -67.88 -9.37 -10.99
C ASN A 105 -67.86 -8.55 -9.70
N GLN A 106 -67.53 -7.28 -9.80
CA GLN A 106 -67.53 -6.37 -8.65
C GLN A 106 -68.90 -6.11 -8.12
N LEU A 107 -69.21 -6.47 -6.87
CA LEU A 107 -70.48 -6.23 -6.19
C LEU A 107 -70.53 -4.85 -5.56
N VAL A 108 -69.43 -4.42 -5.01
CA VAL A 108 -69.24 -3.05 -4.53
C VAL A 108 -68.12 -2.48 -5.35
N THR A 109 -68.45 -1.52 -6.17
CA THR A 109 -67.45 -0.80 -6.97
C THR A 109 -66.51 -0.07 -6.02
N GLY A 110 -65.22 -0.38 -6.13
CA GLY A 110 -64.21 0.41 -5.46
C GLY A 110 -64.35 1.89 -5.82
N ASN A 111 -63.63 2.74 -5.08
CA ASN A 111 -63.72 4.18 -5.29
C ASN A 111 -63.51 4.50 -6.79
N ARG A 112 -64.55 5.01 -7.45
CA ARG A 112 -64.52 5.34 -8.89
C ARG A 112 -63.48 6.42 -9.21
N PHE A 113 -63.21 7.28 -8.26
CA PHE A 113 -62.17 8.32 -8.44
C PHE A 113 -60.76 7.70 -8.54
N LEU A 114 -60.53 6.52 -7.96
CA LEU A 114 -59.28 5.80 -8.03
C LEU A 114 -59.17 4.90 -9.26
N GLY A 115 -60.23 4.81 -10.11
CA GLY A 115 -60.24 3.94 -11.30
C GLY A 115 -60.27 2.43 -11.03
N LEU A 116 -60.54 2.03 -9.78
CA LEU A 116 -60.52 0.63 -9.33
C LEU A 116 -61.69 -0.17 -9.91
N ASP A 117 -62.71 0.50 -10.42
CA ASP A 117 -63.89 -0.09 -11.12
C ASP A 117 -63.51 -0.81 -12.42
N LYS A 118 -62.36 -0.48 -13.01
CA LYS A 118 -61.86 -1.05 -14.27
C LYS A 118 -61.00 -2.31 -14.08
N ILE A 119 -60.70 -2.68 -12.85
CA ILE A 119 -59.85 -3.84 -12.57
C ILE A 119 -60.63 -5.12 -12.76
N THR A 120 -60.03 -6.08 -13.48
CA THR A 120 -60.56 -7.41 -13.65
C THR A 120 -59.65 -8.45 -12.98
N PHE A 121 -60.25 -9.37 -12.24
CA PHE A 121 -59.52 -10.46 -11.59
C PHE A 121 -59.85 -11.77 -12.28
N ASN A 122 -58.89 -12.69 -12.25
CA ASN A 122 -59.03 -14.03 -12.76
C ASN A 122 -58.88 -15.08 -11.59
N LYS A 123 -59.47 -16.28 -11.72
CA LYS A 123 -59.26 -17.34 -10.72
C LYS A 123 -57.83 -17.76 -10.51
N LYS A 124 -56.94 -17.46 -11.48
CA LYS A 124 -55.49 -17.68 -11.35
C LYS A 124 -54.84 -16.73 -10.36
N ASP A 125 -55.45 -15.61 -10.06
CA ASP A 125 -54.94 -14.58 -9.14
C ASP A 125 -55.24 -14.95 -7.67
N LEU A 126 -55.94 -16.04 -7.42
CA LEU A 126 -56.32 -16.46 -6.06
C LEU A 126 -55.08 -16.78 -5.22
N ASN A 127 -54.97 -16.13 -4.06
CA ASN A 127 -53.87 -16.23 -3.10
C ASN A 127 -52.49 -15.86 -3.67
N HIS A 128 -52.46 -15.19 -4.83
CA HIS A 128 -51.22 -14.65 -5.40
C HIS A 128 -51.24 -13.15 -5.36
N ILE A 129 -50.08 -12.58 -4.95
CA ILE A 129 -49.92 -11.12 -4.94
C ILE A 129 -49.60 -10.68 -6.36
N ARG A 130 -50.37 -9.73 -6.88
CA ARG A 130 -50.20 -9.15 -8.20
C ARG A 130 -50.00 -7.63 -8.11
N GLN A 131 -49.11 -7.11 -8.92
CA GLN A 131 -48.97 -5.66 -9.12
C GLN A 131 -49.95 -5.21 -10.22
N LEU A 132 -50.67 -4.12 -9.96
CA LEU A 132 -51.63 -3.55 -10.85
C LEU A 132 -51.32 -2.06 -11.09
N HIS A 133 -51.37 -1.67 -12.33
CA HIS A 133 -51.30 -0.24 -12.73
C HIS A 133 -52.72 0.24 -13.04
N VAL A 134 -53.12 1.31 -12.39
CA VAL A 134 -54.48 1.83 -12.49
C VAL A 134 -54.41 3.34 -12.75
N ILE A 135 -55.06 3.78 -13.83
CA ILE A 135 -55.16 5.19 -14.12
C ILE A 135 -56.37 5.77 -13.37
N ASN A 136 -56.14 6.64 -12.40
CA ASN A 136 -57.18 7.27 -11.65
C ASN A 136 -57.95 8.31 -12.50
N SER A 137 -59.06 8.86 -11.95
CA SER A 137 -59.91 9.85 -12.66
C SER A 137 -59.22 11.16 -12.98
N TYR A 138 -58.06 11.42 -12.40
CA TYR A 138 -57.20 12.58 -12.64
C TYR A 138 -56.12 12.33 -13.68
N GLY A 139 -56.09 11.10 -14.28
CA GLY A 139 -55.10 10.72 -15.27
C GLY A 139 -53.75 10.33 -14.71
N GLN A 140 -53.65 10.12 -13.40
CA GLN A 140 -52.41 9.67 -12.74
C GLN A 140 -52.34 8.15 -12.74
N ASP A 141 -51.16 7.60 -13.04
CA ASP A 141 -50.87 6.17 -12.92
C ASP A 141 -50.56 5.84 -11.46
N GLU A 142 -51.42 5.02 -10.87
CA GLU A 142 -51.26 4.55 -9.51
C GLU A 142 -50.94 3.06 -9.50
N VAL A 143 -49.98 2.67 -8.65
CA VAL A 143 -49.52 1.31 -8.53
C VAL A 143 -50.10 0.67 -7.27
N TYR A 144 -50.77 -0.45 -7.46
CA TYR A 144 -51.36 -1.24 -6.37
C TYR A 144 -50.75 -2.60 -6.32
N ARG A 145 -50.55 -3.10 -5.12
CA ARG A 145 -50.34 -4.56 -4.89
C ARG A 145 -51.65 -5.14 -4.39
N ALA A 146 -52.11 -6.16 -5.04
CA ALA A 146 -53.41 -6.80 -4.78
C ALA A 146 -53.31 -8.28 -4.54
N VAL A 147 -54.12 -8.80 -3.66
CA VAL A 147 -54.33 -10.26 -3.45
C VAL A 147 -55.82 -10.53 -3.51
N LEU A 148 -56.19 -11.57 -4.27
CA LEU A 148 -57.56 -12.11 -4.33
C LEU A 148 -57.69 -13.28 -3.33
N THR A 149 -58.67 -13.24 -2.45
CA THR A 149 -58.96 -14.32 -1.47
C THR A 149 -60.39 -14.78 -1.56
N GLU A 150 -60.66 -16.06 -1.28
CA GLU A 150 -62.00 -16.61 -1.20
C GLU A 150 -62.58 -16.34 0.19
N MET A 151 -63.82 -15.88 0.20
CA MET A 151 -64.53 -15.50 1.44
C MET A 151 -65.52 -16.62 1.79
N ASN A 152 -65.27 -17.37 2.87
CA ASN A 152 -66.21 -18.33 3.41
C ASN A 152 -67.13 -17.62 4.41
N ILE A 153 -68.26 -17.11 3.93
CA ILE A 153 -69.24 -16.39 4.77
C ILE A 153 -70.48 -17.24 4.85
N ASP A 154 -70.72 -17.89 5.98
CA ASP A 154 -71.88 -18.74 6.25
C ASP A 154 -73.19 -17.95 6.46
N THR A 155 -73.37 -16.82 5.83
CA THR A 155 -74.61 -16.02 5.95
C THR A 155 -75.40 -16.08 4.64
N VAL A 156 -76.59 -16.60 4.73
CA VAL A 156 -77.55 -16.92 3.66
C VAL A 156 -78.02 -15.75 2.77
N SER A 157 -77.47 -14.55 2.88
CA SER A 157 -77.98 -13.38 2.21
C SER A 157 -77.00 -12.56 1.35
N THR A 158 -75.74 -13.00 1.25
CA THR A 158 -74.77 -12.21 0.48
C THR A 158 -74.16 -13.01 -0.66
N ASN A 159 -74.25 -12.52 -1.92
CA ASN A 159 -73.62 -13.09 -3.12
C ASN A 159 -72.09 -12.93 -3.14
N ILE A 160 -71.47 -12.58 -2.03
CA ILE A 160 -70.04 -12.32 -1.93
C ILE A 160 -69.30 -13.64 -1.81
N LYS A 161 -68.43 -13.96 -2.80
CA LYS A 161 -67.62 -15.16 -2.80
C LYS A 161 -66.09 -14.87 -2.72
N TYR A 162 -65.67 -13.73 -3.28
CA TYR A 162 -64.29 -13.36 -3.30
C TYR A 162 -64.14 -11.91 -2.81
N ALA A 163 -62.95 -11.59 -2.27
CA ALA A 163 -62.52 -10.24 -1.98
C ALA A 163 -61.13 -10.00 -2.49
N ALA A 164 -60.92 -8.85 -3.09
CA ALA A 164 -59.57 -8.39 -3.44
C ALA A 164 -59.15 -7.28 -2.48
N VAL A 165 -58.05 -7.47 -1.78
CA VAL A 165 -57.41 -6.47 -0.93
C VAL A 165 -56.29 -5.82 -1.73
N LEU A 166 -56.31 -4.48 -1.79
CA LEU A 166 -55.34 -3.69 -2.55
C LEU A 166 -54.66 -2.72 -1.61
N ILE A 167 -53.35 -2.57 -1.77
CA ILE A 167 -52.58 -1.53 -1.08
C ILE A 167 -51.92 -0.68 -2.14
N ASN A 168 -52.16 0.65 -2.04
CA ASN A 168 -51.49 1.63 -2.92
C ASN A 168 -50.01 1.71 -2.57
N THR A 169 -49.14 1.43 -3.54
CA THR A 169 -47.69 1.45 -3.42
C THR A 169 -47.03 2.55 -4.24
N SER A 170 -47.81 3.45 -4.85
CA SER A 170 -47.31 4.55 -5.73
C SER A 170 -46.27 5.42 -5.03
N GLN A 171 -46.49 5.77 -3.77
CA GLN A 171 -45.53 6.57 -3.01
C GLN A 171 -44.23 5.76 -2.72
N LEU A 172 -44.37 4.48 -2.41
CA LEU A 172 -43.20 3.61 -2.19
C LEU A 172 -42.38 3.47 -3.46
N GLU A 173 -43.05 3.34 -4.61
CA GLU A 173 -42.38 3.23 -5.90
C GLU A 173 -41.64 4.51 -6.26
N GLN A 174 -42.26 5.68 -6.05
CA GLN A 174 -41.62 6.98 -6.26
C GLN A 174 -40.41 7.20 -5.33
N ILE A 175 -40.54 6.82 -4.06
CA ILE A 175 -39.42 6.86 -3.10
C ILE A 175 -38.29 5.91 -3.55
N SER A 176 -38.64 4.71 -4.02
CA SER A 176 -37.68 3.73 -4.55
C SER A 176 -36.91 4.29 -5.73
N GLN A 177 -37.58 4.87 -6.72
CA GLN A 177 -36.94 5.46 -7.88
C GLN A 177 -35.99 6.61 -7.51
N ASN A 178 -36.40 7.46 -6.56
CA ASN A 178 -35.54 8.54 -6.07
C ASN A 178 -34.29 7.98 -5.36
N HIS A 179 -34.45 6.91 -4.56
CA HIS A 179 -33.31 6.25 -3.91
C HIS A 179 -32.39 5.54 -4.92
N GLU A 180 -32.93 4.91 -5.96
CA GLU A 180 -32.13 4.32 -7.04
C GLU A 180 -31.26 5.37 -7.74
N GLN A 181 -31.84 6.52 -8.08
CA GLN A 181 -31.10 7.63 -8.67
C GLN A 181 -29.99 8.13 -7.72
N LEU A 182 -30.31 8.30 -6.43
CA LEU A 182 -29.31 8.71 -5.44
C LEU A 182 -28.16 7.69 -5.34
N ILE A 183 -28.47 6.39 -5.29
CA ILE A 183 -27.49 5.31 -5.25
C ILE A 183 -26.59 5.38 -6.48
N VAL A 184 -27.14 5.53 -7.68
CA VAL A 184 -26.38 5.65 -8.93
C VAL A 184 -25.43 6.86 -8.90
N VAL A 185 -25.91 8.03 -8.45
CA VAL A 185 -25.08 9.24 -8.35
C VAL A 185 -23.93 9.06 -7.33
N VAL A 186 -24.23 8.49 -6.16
CA VAL A 186 -23.22 8.21 -5.13
C VAL A 186 -22.19 7.22 -5.64
N MET A 187 -22.62 6.14 -6.29
CA MET A 187 -21.71 5.13 -6.84
C MET A 187 -20.85 5.68 -8.00
N ALA A 188 -21.41 6.53 -8.85
CA ALA A 188 -20.65 7.22 -9.87
C ALA A 188 -19.57 8.14 -9.27
N SER A 189 -19.87 8.81 -8.15
CA SER A 189 -18.90 9.63 -7.42
C SER A 189 -17.74 8.79 -6.87
N PHE A 190 -18.03 7.64 -6.27
CA PHE A 190 -17.01 6.70 -5.82
C PHE A 190 -16.18 6.14 -6.97
N TRP A 191 -16.77 5.92 -8.13
CA TRP A 191 -16.08 5.49 -9.33
C TRP A 191 -15.05 6.52 -9.81
N ILE A 192 -15.43 7.80 -9.84
CA ILE A 192 -14.51 8.89 -10.16
C ILE A 192 -13.38 8.96 -9.12
N LEU A 193 -13.72 8.86 -7.83
CA LEU A 193 -12.73 8.86 -6.76
C LEU A 193 -11.75 7.67 -6.89
N SER A 194 -12.24 6.50 -7.31
CA SER A 194 -11.41 5.31 -7.52
C SER A 194 -10.39 5.48 -8.64
N ILE A 195 -10.69 6.25 -9.68
CA ILE A 195 -9.73 6.61 -10.74
C ILE A 195 -8.57 7.41 -10.13
N LEU A 196 -8.87 8.45 -9.34
CA LEU A 196 -7.84 9.27 -8.69
C LEU A 196 -6.99 8.45 -7.70
N ALA A 197 -7.66 7.63 -6.89
CA ALA A 197 -6.98 6.73 -5.94
C ALA A 197 -6.07 5.72 -6.65
N SER A 198 -6.52 5.11 -7.76
CA SER A 198 -5.74 4.15 -8.56
C SER A 198 -4.52 4.80 -9.20
N LEU A 199 -4.66 6.03 -9.72
CA LEU A 199 -3.53 6.80 -10.28
C LEU A 199 -2.50 7.15 -9.20
N TYR A 200 -2.95 7.58 -8.04
CA TYR A 200 -2.07 7.88 -6.90
C TYR A 200 -1.33 6.63 -6.43
N LEU A 201 -2.06 5.53 -6.24
CA LEU A 201 -1.51 4.26 -5.75
C LEU A 201 -0.50 3.66 -6.73
N ALA A 202 -0.79 3.71 -8.04
CA ALA A 202 0.14 3.27 -9.07
C ALA A 202 1.47 4.03 -8.97
N ARG A 203 1.44 5.37 -8.87
CA ARG A 203 2.65 6.19 -8.75
C ARG A 203 3.44 5.94 -7.47
N VAL A 204 2.75 5.86 -6.33
CA VAL A 204 3.40 5.69 -5.01
C VAL A 204 4.02 4.29 -4.87
N SER A 205 3.35 3.26 -5.40
CA SER A 205 3.83 1.87 -5.28
C SER A 205 4.91 1.51 -6.30
N VAL A 206 4.82 2.01 -7.53
CA VAL A 206 5.73 1.64 -8.62
C VAL A 206 7.07 2.37 -8.53
N LYS A 207 7.05 3.65 -8.21
CA LYS A 207 8.27 4.47 -8.17
C LYS A 207 9.38 3.88 -7.29
N PRO A 208 9.16 3.57 -6.01
CA PRO A 208 10.22 3.01 -5.15
C PRO A 208 10.69 1.62 -5.61
N LEU A 209 9.79 0.82 -6.17
CA LEU A 209 10.13 -0.49 -6.72
C LEU A 209 11.07 -0.36 -7.92
N MET A 210 10.73 0.52 -8.87
CA MET A 210 11.55 0.77 -10.07
C MET A 210 12.91 1.36 -9.72
N GLU A 211 12.96 2.30 -8.77
CA GLU A 211 14.23 2.82 -8.27
C GLU A 211 15.10 1.71 -7.64
N SER A 212 14.49 0.78 -6.92
CA SER A 212 15.19 -0.37 -6.35
C SER A 212 15.72 -1.32 -7.43
N ILE A 213 14.89 -1.68 -8.40
CA ILE A 213 15.29 -2.53 -9.54
C ILE A 213 16.41 -1.87 -10.35
N GLN A 214 16.31 -0.57 -10.62
CA GLN A 214 17.34 0.17 -11.37
C GLN A 214 18.65 0.21 -10.61
N LYS A 215 18.62 0.41 -9.28
CA LYS A 215 19.82 0.35 -8.43
C LYS A 215 20.44 -1.04 -8.44
N GLN A 216 19.62 -2.09 -8.38
CA GLN A 216 20.10 -3.48 -8.46
C GLN A 216 20.72 -3.80 -9.83
N LYS A 217 20.09 -3.38 -10.92
CA LYS A 217 20.63 -3.56 -12.28
C LYS A 217 21.95 -2.83 -12.45
N SER A 218 22.04 -1.56 -12.05
CA SER A 218 23.28 -0.79 -12.09
C SER A 218 24.37 -1.41 -11.22
N PHE A 219 24.02 -2.01 -10.08
CA PHE A 219 24.97 -2.74 -9.24
C PHE A 219 25.57 -3.94 -9.97
N VAL A 220 24.75 -4.77 -10.64
CA VAL A 220 25.25 -5.95 -11.39
C VAL A 220 26.11 -5.53 -12.59
N GLU A 221 25.67 -4.50 -13.34
CA GLU A 221 26.40 -3.98 -14.49
C GLU A 221 27.80 -3.44 -14.06
N ASN A 222 27.82 -2.62 -13.01
CA ASN A 222 29.08 -2.06 -12.50
C ASN A 222 29.99 -3.14 -11.92
N ALA A 223 29.46 -4.09 -11.15
CA ALA A 223 30.21 -5.23 -10.62
C ALA A 223 30.87 -6.04 -11.73
N SER A 224 30.13 -6.32 -12.82
CA SER A 224 30.63 -7.04 -13.98
C SER A 224 31.75 -6.28 -14.68
N HIS A 225 31.63 -4.97 -14.81
CA HIS A 225 32.68 -4.12 -15.40
C HIS A 225 33.94 -4.08 -14.54
N GLU A 226 33.77 -3.91 -13.21
CA GLU A 226 34.89 -3.82 -12.27
C GLU A 226 35.61 -5.17 -12.06
N LEU A 227 34.96 -6.30 -12.35
CA LEU A 227 35.58 -7.63 -12.37
C LEU A 227 36.29 -7.93 -13.70
N ARG A 228 35.74 -7.48 -14.82
CA ARG A 228 36.29 -7.76 -16.16
C ARG A 228 37.68 -7.15 -16.35
N THR A 229 37.89 -5.94 -15.87
CA THR A 229 39.16 -5.19 -16.06
C THR A 229 40.33 -5.91 -15.40
N PRO A 230 40.33 -6.22 -14.08
CA PRO A 230 41.41 -6.95 -13.43
C PRO A 230 41.66 -8.36 -14.00
N LEU A 231 40.58 -9.03 -14.41
CA LEU A 231 40.68 -10.33 -15.04
C LEU A 231 41.41 -10.25 -16.39
N ALA A 232 41.13 -9.25 -17.23
CA ALA A 232 41.84 -9.03 -18.49
C ALA A 232 43.32 -8.66 -18.26
N VAL A 233 43.62 -7.84 -17.23
CA VAL A 233 45.00 -7.51 -16.85
C VAL A 233 45.76 -8.77 -16.42
N LEU A 234 45.17 -9.58 -15.53
CA LEU A 234 45.75 -10.83 -15.06
C LEU A 234 45.99 -11.81 -16.23
N GLN A 235 45.00 -11.98 -17.13
CA GLN A 235 45.14 -12.82 -18.31
C GLN A 235 46.31 -12.36 -19.19
N ASN A 236 46.39 -11.09 -19.51
CA ASN A 236 47.46 -10.54 -20.33
C ASN A 236 48.88 -10.75 -19.72
N ARG A 237 48.97 -10.58 -18.37
CA ARG A 237 50.24 -10.82 -17.66
C ARG A 237 50.65 -12.28 -17.70
N LEU A 238 49.71 -13.20 -17.49
CA LEU A 238 49.97 -14.65 -17.59
C LEU A 238 50.34 -15.04 -19.01
N GLU A 239 49.66 -14.53 -20.05
CA GLU A 239 50.03 -14.75 -21.45
C GLU A 239 51.42 -14.21 -21.76
N THR A 240 51.84 -13.08 -21.19
CA THR A 240 53.20 -12.54 -21.34
C THR A 240 54.24 -13.43 -20.72
N LEU A 241 53.98 -14.04 -19.55
CA LEU A 241 54.84 -15.04 -18.92
C LEU A 241 54.97 -16.29 -19.81
N PHE A 242 53.90 -16.79 -20.39
CA PHE A 242 53.91 -17.93 -21.32
C PHE A 242 54.74 -17.68 -22.58
N ARG A 243 54.83 -16.44 -23.06
CA ARG A 243 55.61 -16.08 -24.27
C ARG A 243 57.11 -16.01 -23.98
N LYS A 244 57.54 -16.11 -22.73
CA LYS A 244 58.98 -16.08 -22.33
C LYS A 244 59.35 -17.33 -21.51
N PRO A 245 59.31 -18.52 -22.12
CA PRO A 245 59.49 -19.78 -21.38
C PRO A 245 60.89 -19.95 -20.75
N GLU A 246 61.88 -19.26 -21.33
CA GLU A 246 63.27 -19.31 -20.85
C GLU A 246 63.58 -18.28 -19.75
N ALA A 247 62.62 -17.39 -19.43
CA ALA A 247 62.82 -16.36 -18.41
C ALA A 247 62.84 -17.01 -17.00
N THR A 248 63.77 -16.62 -16.20
CA THR A 248 63.87 -17.04 -14.82
C THR A 248 62.75 -16.46 -13.96
N ILE A 249 62.47 -17.09 -12.80
CA ILE A 249 61.53 -16.56 -11.81
C ILE A 249 61.92 -15.15 -11.36
N MET A 250 63.23 -14.86 -11.26
CA MET A 250 63.74 -13.59 -10.87
C MET A 250 63.41 -12.50 -11.89
N GLU A 251 63.59 -12.77 -13.19
CA GLU A 251 63.21 -11.85 -14.28
C GLU A 251 61.70 -11.66 -14.41
N SER A 252 60.89 -12.65 -13.96
CA SER A 252 59.45 -12.64 -13.98
C SER A 252 58.83 -12.12 -12.67
N SER A 253 59.65 -11.83 -11.65
CA SER A 253 59.22 -11.53 -10.29
C SER A 253 58.23 -10.36 -10.20
N GLU A 254 58.46 -9.28 -10.95
CA GLU A 254 57.56 -8.11 -11.00
C GLU A 254 56.19 -8.47 -11.59
N SER A 255 56.16 -9.24 -12.67
CA SER A 255 54.90 -9.70 -13.29
C SER A 255 54.13 -10.66 -12.38
N ILE A 256 54.82 -11.53 -11.65
CA ILE A 256 54.21 -12.43 -10.67
C ILE A 256 53.69 -11.67 -9.48
N ALA A 257 54.48 -10.77 -8.89
CA ALA A 257 54.08 -9.94 -7.75
C ALA A 257 52.83 -9.10 -8.09
N SER A 258 52.82 -8.45 -9.23
CA SER A 258 51.71 -7.66 -9.70
C SER A 258 50.46 -8.52 -10.02
N SER A 259 50.63 -9.75 -10.51
CA SER A 259 49.51 -10.70 -10.71
C SER A 259 48.89 -11.12 -9.37
N LEU A 260 49.73 -11.38 -8.35
CA LEU A 260 49.26 -11.69 -7.00
C LEU A 260 48.52 -10.52 -6.36
N GLU A 261 48.97 -9.30 -6.59
CA GLU A 261 48.26 -8.06 -6.15
C GLU A 261 46.88 -7.95 -6.79
N GLU A 262 46.77 -8.22 -8.09
CA GLU A 262 45.51 -8.20 -8.80
C GLU A 262 44.53 -9.26 -8.27
N VAL A 263 45.02 -10.48 -7.96
CA VAL A 263 44.20 -11.52 -7.31
C VAL A 263 43.71 -11.08 -5.93
N ARG A 264 44.57 -10.38 -5.14
CA ARG A 264 44.17 -9.83 -3.83
C ARG A 264 43.08 -8.77 -4.00
N ASN A 265 43.22 -7.89 -4.97
CA ASN A 265 42.24 -6.84 -5.32
C ASN A 265 40.88 -7.45 -5.74
N MET A 266 40.90 -8.48 -6.57
CA MET A 266 39.71 -9.24 -6.96
C MET A 266 39.04 -9.92 -5.78
N ARG A 267 39.80 -10.52 -4.89
CA ARG A 267 39.27 -11.12 -3.65
C ARG A 267 38.62 -10.10 -2.75
N PHE A 268 39.23 -8.93 -2.59
CA PHE A 268 38.67 -7.80 -1.83
C PHE A 268 37.36 -7.29 -2.47
N LEU A 269 37.34 -7.14 -3.80
CA LEU A 269 36.15 -6.74 -4.54
C LEU A 269 35.00 -7.74 -4.37
N THR A 270 35.26 -9.05 -4.55
CA THR A 270 34.21 -10.08 -4.43
C THR A 270 33.67 -10.17 -3.02
N THR A 271 34.53 -10.07 -2.00
CA THR A 271 34.09 -10.07 -0.60
C THR A 271 33.19 -8.87 -0.30
N ASN A 272 33.55 -7.69 -0.79
CA ASN A 272 32.73 -6.49 -0.60
C ASN A 272 31.41 -6.57 -1.39
N LEU A 273 31.41 -7.13 -2.59
CA LEU A 273 30.19 -7.38 -3.37
C LEU A 273 29.24 -8.34 -2.65
N LEU A 274 29.77 -9.43 -2.08
CA LEU A 274 28.98 -10.39 -1.28
C LEU A 274 28.39 -9.73 -0.04
N ASN A 275 29.18 -8.93 0.69
CA ASN A 275 28.68 -8.19 1.86
C ASN A 275 27.58 -7.19 1.47
N LEU A 276 27.72 -6.53 0.32
CA LEU A 276 26.72 -5.60 -0.20
C LEU A 276 25.46 -6.29 -0.75
N ALA A 277 25.57 -7.53 -1.24
CA ALA A 277 24.45 -8.32 -1.77
C ALA A 277 23.58 -8.96 -0.66
N ARG A 278 24.17 -9.26 0.50
CA ARG A 278 23.45 -9.81 1.68
C ARG A 278 22.48 -8.83 2.36
N ARG A 279 22.03 -7.81 1.63
CA ARG A 279 21.25 -6.69 2.16
C ARG A 279 19.86 -7.07 2.68
N ASP A 280 19.27 -8.13 2.19
CA ASP A 280 17.88 -8.48 2.55
C ASP A 280 17.74 -9.01 3.97
N ASP A 281 18.81 -9.60 4.54
CA ASP A 281 18.86 -10.02 5.95
C ASP A 281 19.55 -9.00 6.88
N GLY A 282 20.16 -7.93 6.34
CA GLY A 282 20.96 -6.95 7.09
C GLY A 282 22.28 -7.55 7.63
N ILE A 283 23.28 -6.69 7.86
CA ILE A 283 24.45 -7.07 8.66
C ILE A 283 23.96 -7.22 10.10
N LYS A 284 24.04 -8.43 10.66
CA LYS A 284 23.70 -8.70 12.06
C LYS A 284 24.98 -8.52 12.90
N PRO A 285 25.10 -7.47 13.74
CA PRO A 285 26.27 -7.26 14.55
C PRO A 285 26.43 -8.36 15.61
N GLU A 286 27.63 -8.90 15.74
CA GLU A 286 28.03 -9.79 16.82
C GLU A 286 28.64 -8.96 17.95
N LEU A 287 27.81 -8.59 18.92
CA LEU A 287 28.23 -7.72 20.01
C LEU A 287 29.19 -8.45 20.96
N ALA A 288 30.36 -7.88 21.16
CA ALA A 288 31.42 -8.39 22.04
C ALA A 288 31.99 -7.23 22.88
N GLU A 289 32.67 -7.56 23.95
CA GLU A 289 33.45 -6.60 24.73
C GLU A 289 34.70 -6.18 23.93
N VAL A 290 34.89 -4.89 23.80
CA VAL A 290 36.03 -4.25 23.13
C VAL A 290 36.74 -3.36 24.14
N GLU A 291 37.97 -3.77 24.43
CA GLU A 291 38.85 -3.07 25.37
C GLU A 291 39.55 -1.88 24.70
N PRO A 292 40.00 -0.87 25.47
CA PRO A 292 40.74 0.29 24.94
C PRO A 292 41.99 -0.09 24.13
N ASP A 293 42.67 -1.17 24.50
CA ASP A 293 43.90 -1.62 23.84
C ASP A 293 43.66 -2.08 22.39
N PHE A 294 42.47 -2.52 22.06
CA PHE A 294 42.09 -2.82 20.68
C PHE A 294 42.29 -1.59 19.75
N PHE A 295 41.92 -0.41 20.23
CA PHE A 295 42.06 0.81 19.46
C PHE A 295 43.51 1.22 19.34
N ASN A 296 44.27 1.13 20.42
CA ASN A 296 45.71 1.44 20.40
C ASN A 296 46.47 0.52 19.43
N ALA A 297 46.21 -0.79 19.47
CA ALA A 297 46.80 -1.74 18.53
C ALA A 297 46.40 -1.47 17.06
N THR A 298 45.14 -1.02 16.82
CA THR A 298 44.66 -0.66 15.50
C THR A 298 45.36 0.61 14.98
N PHE A 299 45.50 1.63 15.82
CA PHE A 299 46.19 2.89 15.47
C PHE A 299 47.68 2.71 15.23
N THR A 300 48.38 1.86 16.03
CA THR A 300 49.78 1.51 15.77
C THR A 300 49.98 0.87 14.40
N ASN A 301 49.03 0.00 14.00
CA ASN A 301 49.07 -0.58 12.67
C ASN A 301 48.80 0.45 11.56
N PHE A 302 47.90 1.41 11.78
CA PHE A 302 47.66 2.50 10.85
C PHE A 302 48.85 3.43 10.72
N GLU A 303 49.55 3.71 11.81
CA GLU A 303 50.76 4.51 11.82
C GLU A 303 51.88 3.89 10.96
N MET A 304 52.07 2.57 11.06
CA MET A 304 53.00 1.82 10.19
C MET A 304 52.62 1.97 8.70
N ILE A 305 51.34 1.74 8.37
CA ILE A 305 50.83 1.83 6.99
C ILE A 305 50.96 3.28 6.46
N ALA A 306 50.66 4.25 7.26
CA ALA A 306 50.81 5.68 6.88
C ALA A 306 52.27 6.02 6.60
N SER A 307 53.20 5.58 7.46
CA SER A 307 54.63 5.78 7.28
C SER A 307 55.17 5.09 6.01
N GLU A 308 54.77 3.87 5.71
CA GLU A 308 55.10 3.20 4.45
C GLU A 308 54.59 3.94 3.21
N ASN A 309 53.53 4.70 3.34
CA ASN A 309 52.97 5.53 2.26
C ASN A 309 53.44 6.98 2.30
N ASN A 310 54.42 7.36 3.09
CA ASN A 310 54.93 8.73 3.29
C ASN A 310 53.83 9.71 3.72
N ARG A 311 52.98 9.31 4.70
CA ARG A 311 51.95 10.20 5.30
C ARG A 311 52.25 10.38 6.79
N VAL A 312 51.91 11.56 7.29
CA VAL A 312 51.97 11.88 8.72
C VAL A 312 50.65 11.44 9.37
N PHE A 313 50.71 10.47 10.28
CA PHE A 313 49.53 10.00 10.99
C PHE A 313 49.57 10.42 12.45
N ARG A 314 48.48 11.01 12.91
CA ARG A 314 48.29 11.38 14.32
C ARG A 314 46.97 10.83 14.78
N PHE A 315 46.97 10.30 16.01
CA PHE A 315 45.72 9.76 16.56
C PHE A 315 45.53 10.15 18.02
N GLU A 316 44.27 10.16 18.44
CA GLU A 316 43.89 10.38 19.83
C GLU A 316 42.86 9.34 20.24
N ASN A 317 43.22 8.47 21.20
CA ASN A 317 42.32 7.49 21.80
C ASN A 317 41.85 8.03 23.15
N ARG A 318 40.58 8.48 23.22
CA ARG A 318 39.89 8.93 24.44
C ARG A 318 38.99 7.87 25.03
N ILE A 319 39.19 6.58 24.72
CA ILE A 319 38.45 5.48 25.29
C ILE A 319 39.19 4.95 26.49
N HIS A 320 38.58 5.06 27.68
CA HIS A 320 39.16 4.63 28.93
C HIS A 320 38.40 3.47 29.58
N ARG A 321 37.43 2.89 28.88
CA ARG A 321 36.56 1.83 29.39
C ARG A 321 36.23 0.81 28.29
N THR A 322 35.94 -0.42 28.69
CA THR A 322 35.40 -1.45 27.82
C THR A 322 34.02 -1.05 27.30
N ILE A 323 33.77 -1.23 26.04
CA ILE A 323 32.49 -0.98 25.36
C ILE A 323 31.98 -2.29 24.75
N ILE A 324 30.67 -2.39 24.56
CA ILE A 324 30.03 -3.51 23.87
C ILE A 324 29.63 -3.06 22.48
N THR A 325 30.28 -3.64 21.46
CA THR A 325 29.99 -3.42 20.03
C THR A 325 30.52 -4.59 19.21
N ASP A 326 30.31 -4.57 17.90
CA ASP A 326 30.93 -5.57 17.00
C ASP A 326 32.37 -5.13 16.66
N LYS A 327 33.34 -5.90 17.17
CA LYS A 327 34.77 -5.65 17.02
C LYS A 327 35.23 -5.72 15.56
N LEU A 328 34.66 -6.67 14.76
CA LEU A 328 35.07 -6.87 13.37
C LEU A 328 34.51 -5.77 12.47
N LEU A 329 33.23 -5.45 12.63
CA LEU A 329 32.61 -4.37 11.89
C LEU A 329 33.24 -3.01 12.21
N LEU A 330 33.54 -2.77 13.49
CA LEU A 330 34.20 -1.55 13.91
C LEU A 330 35.61 -1.43 13.31
N LYS A 331 36.42 -2.48 13.35
CA LYS A 331 37.73 -2.53 12.71
C LYS A 331 37.62 -2.27 11.21
N GLN A 332 36.68 -2.90 10.54
CA GLN A 332 36.45 -2.72 9.10
C GLN A 332 36.06 -1.29 8.76
N LEU A 333 35.18 -0.67 9.56
CA LEU A 333 34.80 0.73 9.39
C LEU A 333 36.00 1.68 9.55
N MET A 334 36.78 1.48 10.61
CA MET A 334 38.01 2.27 10.85
C MET A 334 39.00 2.13 9.68
N THR A 335 39.21 0.90 9.20
CA THR A 335 40.10 0.61 8.06
C THR A 335 39.61 1.31 6.77
N ILE A 336 38.33 1.23 6.45
CA ILE A 336 37.77 1.87 5.25
C ILE A 336 37.99 3.40 5.27
N LEU A 337 37.78 4.05 6.42
CA LEU A 337 37.97 5.49 6.55
C LEU A 337 39.45 5.87 6.50
N PHE A 338 40.30 5.10 7.14
CA PHE A 338 41.75 5.28 7.11
C PHE A 338 42.31 5.11 5.69
N ASP A 339 41.96 4.02 4.99
CA ASP A 339 42.41 3.78 3.62
C ASP A 339 42.00 4.90 2.67
N ASN A 340 40.77 5.44 2.84
CA ASN A 340 40.35 6.61 2.08
C ASN A 340 41.23 7.85 2.39
N ALA A 341 41.54 8.11 3.65
CA ALA A 341 42.41 9.22 4.03
C ALA A 341 43.81 9.07 3.41
N VAL A 342 44.46 7.88 3.54
CA VAL A 342 45.75 7.61 2.93
C VAL A 342 45.73 7.81 1.42
N LYS A 343 44.68 7.36 0.76
CA LYS A 343 44.52 7.39 -0.70
C LYS A 343 44.38 8.79 -1.27
N TYR A 344 43.62 9.66 -0.58
CA TYR A 344 43.31 11.00 -1.09
C TYR A 344 44.15 12.12 -0.49
N THR A 345 45.01 11.80 0.47
CA THR A 345 46.05 12.69 0.98
C THR A 345 47.30 12.59 0.10
N GLU A 346 48.00 13.71 -0.13
CA GLU A 346 49.26 13.74 -0.88
C GLU A 346 50.45 13.29 0.00
N GLU A 347 51.62 13.05 -0.60
CA GLU A 347 52.82 12.72 0.15
C GLU A 347 53.13 13.82 1.19
N GLU A 348 53.64 13.42 2.35
CA GLU A 348 53.84 14.27 3.52
C GLU A 348 52.58 14.95 4.10
N GLY A 349 51.41 14.57 3.60
CA GLY A 349 50.13 15.08 4.12
C GLY A 349 49.74 14.49 5.47
N ASP A 350 48.87 15.22 6.16
CA ASP A 350 48.43 14.93 7.53
C ASP A 350 47.10 14.16 7.55
N ILE A 351 47.08 13.09 8.34
CA ILE A 351 45.88 12.34 8.67
C ILE A 351 45.71 12.31 10.19
N TYR A 352 44.56 12.74 10.66
CA TYR A 352 44.21 12.76 12.08
C TYR A 352 43.03 11.85 12.35
N PHE A 353 43.17 10.98 13.35
CA PHE A 353 42.14 10.02 13.73
C PHE A 353 41.81 10.15 15.21
N GLU A 354 40.59 10.52 15.56
CA GLU A 354 40.15 10.66 16.94
C GLU A 354 39.04 9.64 17.21
N ILE A 355 39.12 9.00 18.37
CA ILE A 355 38.03 8.14 18.86
C ILE A 355 37.71 8.52 20.31
N SER A 356 36.41 8.68 20.58
CA SER A 356 35.92 9.04 21.91
C SER A 356 34.56 8.35 22.19
N THR A 357 34.20 8.27 23.48
CA THR A 357 32.95 7.66 23.91
C THR A 357 32.19 8.55 24.87
N THR A 358 30.88 8.53 24.75
CA THR A 358 29.92 8.92 25.77
C THR A 358 29.28 7.67 26.40
N GLU A 359 28.33 7.83 27.32
CA GLU A 359 27.65 6.68 27.93
C GLU A 359 26.97 5.74 26.93
N ARG A 360 26.46 6.28 25.82
CA ARG A 360 25.62 5.53 24.86
C ARG A 360 26.12 5.55 23.42
N SER A 361 27.18 6.28 23.15
CA SER A 361 27.68 6.48 21.79
C SER A 361 29.20 6.46 21.72
N LEU A 362 29.71 5.83 20.67
CA LEU A 362 31.09 5.94 20.18
C LEU A 362 31.13 6.98 19.07
N TYR A 363 32.10 7.86 19.12
CA TYR A 363 32.39 8.85 18.09
C TYR A 363 33.75 8.57 17.47
N LEU A 364 33.79 8.61 16.16
CA LEU A 364 34.97 8.37 15.36
C LEU A 364 35.11 9.54 14.40
N THR A 365 36.22 10.22 14.42
CA THR A 365 36.54 11.35 13.52
C THR A 365 37.82 11.05 12.76
N VAL A 366 37.77 11.11 11.43
CA VAL A 366 38.92 10.97 10.55
C VAL A 366 39.03 12.25 9.73
N ALA A 367 40.10 12.97 9.90
CA ALA A 367 40.36 14.20 9.17
C ALA A 367 41.62 14.04 8.32
N ASP A 368 41.59 14.46 7.07
CA ASP A 368 42.70 14.53 6.14
C ASP A 368 42.85 15.94 5.61
N ASN A 369 44.09 16.29 5.15
CA ASN A 369 44.34 17.53 4.44
C ASN A 369 44.48 17.33 2.92
N GLY A 370 43.79 16.33 2.38
CA GLY A 370 43.83 15.96 0.97
C GLY A 370 43.00 16.88 0.06
N ILE A 371 42.60 16.33 -1.09
CA ILE A 371 41.95 17.12 -2.16
C ILE A 371 40.56 17.65 -1.80
N GLY A 372 39.92 17.15 -0.73
CA GLY A 372 38.57 17.51 -0.35
C GLY A 372 37.49 16.87 -1.24
N ILE A 373 36.22 17.19 -0.93
CA ILE A 373 35.04 16.66 -1.65
C ILE A 373 34.08 17.81 -1.93
N SER A 374 33.64 17.95 -3.20
CA SER A 374 32.70 19.01 -3.59
C SER A 374 31.33 18.85 -2.88
N ALA A 375 30.60 19.94 -2.70
CA ALA A 375 29.27 19.91 -2.06
C ALA A 375 28.27 19.03 -2.81
N VAL A 376 28.40 18.88 -4.13
CA VAL A 376 27.57 18.02 -4.96
C VAL A 376 27.91 16.56 -4.74
N ASP A 377 29.19 16.24 -4.59
CA ASP A 377 29.70 14.88 -4.46
C ASP A 377 29.46 14.32 -3.05
N LYS A 378 29.50 15.15 -2.00
CA LYS A 378 29.23 14.74 -0.60
C LYS A 378 27.92 13.97 -0.43
N LYS A 379 26.90 14.27 -1.24
CA LYS A 379 25.61 13.55 -1.20
C LYS A 379 25.68 12.18 -1.86
N LYS A 380 26.67 11.95 -2.74
CA LYS A 380 26.76 10.76 -3.60
C LYS A 380 27.89 9.81 -3.23
N ILE A 381 28.89 10.27 -2.45
CA ILE A 381 30.06 9.43 -2.11
C ILE A 381 29.70 8.15 -1.36
N PHE A 382 28.53 8.07 -0.75
CA PHE A 382 28.01 6.88 -0.08
C PHE A 382 27.20 5.97 -1.03
N ASP A 383 27.01 6.37 -2.29
CA ASP A 383 26.38 5.52 -3.29
C ASP A 383 27.38 4.48 -3.79
N ARG A 384 26.89 3.27 -4.08
CA ARG A 384 27.73 2.16 -4.57
C ARG A 384 28.36 2.51 -5.91
N PHE A 385 29.64 2.21 -6.09
CA PHE A 385 30.46 2.48 -7.29
C PHE A 385 30.58 3.98 -7.64
N TYR A 386 30.15 4.89 -6.75
CA TYR A 386 30.33 6.31 -6.99
C TYR A 386 31.79 6.72 -6.81
N ARG A 387 32.29 7.54 -7.72
CA ARG A 387 33.66 8.06 -7.75
C ARG A 387 33.63 9.47 -8.29
N VAL A 388 34.31 10.40 -7.63
CA VAL A 388 34.37 11.82 -8.02
C VAL A 388 35.11 11.95 -9.35
N ASP A 389 36.23 11.22 -9.53
CA ASP A 389 37.02 11.20 -10.76
C ASP A 389 37.36 9.76 -11.17
N LYS A 390 36.76 9.27 -12.26
CA LYS A 390 36.93 7.91 -12.75
C LYS A 390 38.32 7.64 -13.32
N ALA A 391 39.01 8.65 -13.89
CA ALA A 391 40.29 8.48 -14.53
C ALA A 391 41.45 8.45 -13.51
N ARG A 392 41.48 9.41 -12.61
CA ARG A 392 42.54 9.57 -11.59
C ARG A 392 42.51 8.47 -10.52
N THR A 393 41.32 7.96 -10.24
CA THR A 393 41.11 6.95 -9.18
C THR A 393 41.41 5.52 -9.66
N ARG A 394 41.41 5.23 -10.98
CA ARG A 394 41.88 3.93 -11.51
C ARG A 394 43.33 3.66 -11.21
N GLN A 395 44.18 4.67 -11.29
CA GLN A 395 45.60 4.55 -10.97
C GLN A 395 45.87 4.34 -9.47
N LYS A 396 44.99 4.83 -8.58
CA LYS A 396 45.09 4.69 -7.12
C LYS A 396 44.26 3.55 -6.54
N GLY A 397 43.70 2.60 -7.37
CA GLY A 397 43.11 1.34 -6.97
C GLY A 397 41.87 1.43 -6.05
N GLY A 398 40.70 1.82 -6.53
CA GLY A 398 39.48 1.80 -5.70
C GLY A 398 38.22 1.59 -6.49
N PHE A 399 37.36 0.69 -6.02
CA PHE A 399 36.15 0.27 -6.71
C PHE A 399 34.92 1.11 -6.38
N GLY A 400 35.03 2.16 -5.54
CA GLY A 400 33.88 2.98 -5.12
C GLY A 400 32.89 2.26 -4.20
N LEU A 401 33.34 1.19 -3.51
CA LEU A 401 32.49 0.38 -2.62
C LEU A 401 32.76 0.69 -1.14
N GLY A 402 33.94 1.22 -0.78
CA GLY A 402 34.36 1.40 0.62
C GLY A 402 33.39 2.28 1.41
N LEU A 403 33.15 3.50 0.98
CA LEU A 403 32.26 4.42 1.72
C LEU A 403 30.80 3.96 1.77
N SER A 404 30.31 3.25 0.75
CA SER A 404 28.98 2.63 0.78
C SER A 404 28.91 1.50 1.81
N LEU A 405 29.98 0.74 1.97
CA LEU A 405 30.11 -0.29 3.01
C LEU A 405 30.27 0.34 4.40
N ALA A 406 31.04 1.41 4.53
CA ALA A 406 31.18 2.16 5.79
C ALA A 406 29.82 2.66 6.29
N LYS A 407 28.99 3.20 5.39
CA LYS A 407 27.64 3.59 5.71
C LYS A 407 26.76 2.41 6.16
N GLN A 408 26.82 1.28 5.48
CA GLN A 408 26.06 0.09 5.89
C GLN A 408 26.51 -0.44 7.26
N ILE A 409 27.81 -0.43 7.55
CA ILE A 409 28.32 -0.83 8.87
C ILE A 409 27.82 0.15 9.94
N ALA A 410 27.88 1.46 9.68
CA ALA A 410 27.37 2.46 10.61
C ALA A 410 25.87 2.26 10.88
N ASP A 411 25.08 2.05 9.82
CA ASP A 411 23.63 1.77 9.94
C ASP A 411 23.35 0.47 10.72
N ALA A 412 24.12 -0.61 10.48
CA ALA A 412 24.00 -1.87 11.19
C ALA A 412 24.32 -1.72 12.69
N LEU A 413 25.30 -0.89 13.03
CA LEU A 413 25.67 -0.53 14.41
C LEU A 413 24.76 0.56 15.01
N LYS A 414 23.59 0.82 14.38
CA LYS A 414 22.59 1.83 14.80
C LYS A 414 23.22 3.24 14.94
N GLY A 415 24.09 3.56 14.01
CA GLY A 415 24.82 4.81 13.97
C GLY A 415 24.54 5.65 12.74
N SER A 416 25.39 6.62 12.50
CA SER A 416 25.36 7.51 11.33
C SER A 416 26.79 7.89 10.92
N ILE A 417 26.97 8.18 9.63
CA ILE A 417 28.21 8.69 9.07
C ILE A 417 27.92 10.00 8.33
N SER A 418 28.77 10.99 8.52
CA SER A 418 28.69 12.30 7.87
C SER A 418 30.06 12.75 7.35
N VAL A 419 30.03 13.72 6.44
CA VAL A 419 31.25 14.27 5.81
C VAL A 419 31.21 15.79 5.83
N LYS A 420 32.34 16.42 6.21
CA LYS A 420 32.53 17.86 6.27
C LYS A 420 33.83 18.27 5.56
N ASP A 421 33.97 19.57 5.29
CA ASP A 421 35.24 20.13 4.79
C ASP A 421 36.20 20.29 5.95
N ASN A 422 37.45 19.90 5.71
CA ASN A 422 38.59 20.27 6.53
C ASN A 422 39.22 21.55 5.96
N LYS A 423 39.52 22.52 6.81
CA LYS A 423 40.10 23.80 6.39
C LYS A 423 41.63 23.81 6.63
N PRO A 424 42.47 24.33 5.70
CA PRO A 424 42.07 25.01 4.47
C PRO A 424 41.64 24.06 3.35
N ASN A 425 42.12 22.82 3.29
CA ASN A 425 41.78 21.79 2.32
C ASN A 425 41.67 20.42 3.03
N GLY A 426 40.84 19.52 2.50
CA GLY A 426 40.70 18.16 2.99
C GLY A 426 39.29 17.78 3.37
N THR A 427 39.17 16.62 4.02
CA THR A 427 37.87 16.00 4.37
C THR A 427 37.88 15.61 5.84
N ILE A 428 36.72 15.75 6.49
CA ILE A 428 36.43 15.19 7.82
C ILE A 428 35.27 14.22 7.70
N PHE A 429 35.54 12.97 8.01
CA PHE A 429 34.46 11.97 8.22
C PHE A 429 34.15 11.85 9.71
N GLU A 430 32.90 11.98 10.06
CA GLU A 430 32.40 11.78 11.42
C GLU A 430 31.43 10.61 11.46
N VAL A 431 31.69 9.68 12.36
CA VAL A 431 30.81 8.53 12.60
C VAL A 431 30.36 8.55 14.05
N LYS A 432 29.08 8.30 14.24
CA LYS A 432 28.49 8.08 15.56
C LYS A 432 27.86 6.69 15.58
N ILE A 433 28.17 5.87 16.55
CA ILE A 433 27.66 4.49 16.69
C ILE A 433 27.04 4.33 18.08
N ALA A 434 25.93 3.62 18.16
CA ALA A 434 25.34 3.25 19.44
C ALA A 434 26.18 2.15 20.11
N ILE A 435 26.51 2.33 21.37
CA ILE A 435 27.23 1.35 22.17
C ILE A 435 26.48 1.10 23.49
N SER A 436 26.77 -0.03 24.12
CA SER A 436 26.43 -0.30 25.50
C SER A 436 27.69 -0.53 26.32
N THR A 437 27.60 -0.31 27.61
CA THR A 437 28.67 -0.61 28.56
C THR A 437 28.36 -1.92 29.27
N PRO A 438 29.38 -2.73 29.60
CA PRO A 438 29.16 -3.92 30.40
C PRO A 438 28.44 -3.56 31.70
N SER A 439 27.34 -4.22 31.98
CA SER A 439 26.65 -4.06 33.26
C SER A 439 27.64 -4.48 34.35
N ARG A 440 27.98 -3.57 35.27
CA ARG A 440 28.74 -3.90 36.48
C ARG A 440 27.93 -4.97 37.19
N ARG A 441 28.31 -6.25 37.08
CA ARG A 441 27.76 -7.30 37.96
C ARG A 441 27.98 -6.82 39.39
N LYS A 442 26.92 -6.46 40.08
CA LYS A 442 26.94 -6.35 41.53
C LYS A 442 27.25 -7.75 42.03
N ASN A 443 28.50 -7.99 42.39
CA ASN A 443 28.85 -9.16 43.21
C ASN A 443 28.04 -9.00 44.52
N LYS A 444 27.01 -9.85 44.66
CA LYS A 444 26.41 -10.17 45.97
C LYS A 444 27.19 -11.26 46.61
#